data_6350203a76191970e366269df3b81643
#
_entry.id   6350203a76191970e366269df3b81643
#
_cell.length_a   1.000
_cell.length_b   1.000
_cell.length_c   1.000
_cell.angle_alpha   90.00
_cell.angle_beta   90.00
_cell.angle_gamma   90.00
#
_symmetry.space_group_name_H-M   'P 1'
#
loop_
_entity.id
_entity.type
_entity.pdbx_description
1 polymer ?
#
loop_
_entity_poly.entity_id
_entity_poly.type
_entity_poly.pdbx_seq_one_letter_code
_entity_poly.pdbx_strand_id
1 'polypeptide(L)'
;MEAHNFKIIGGDTDSIMFCKPDESPFTKEEQRSLIDEINALLPKMIKYDSDGIFKRVVYLKAKNYLMVDEKGKWKIKGSALKSSTLEPALKDMLKEMLDAIVYDKGNDELVNIYHKYVKIVRDGITDIKPWSKKMQLSPTTFNSTRTNETKIVDALKGTEYKSGDRVYLYTTPDHTLKLVEQYDGQYDKITYLDKLFKTTKRFETILPVKEMFLNYSLKRNSSKINDI
;
A
#
# COMPACT_ATOMS: atom_id res chain seq x y z
N MET A 1 -24.50 17.92 -14.77
CA MET A 1 -24.27 16.49 -14.55
C MET A 1 -25.58 15.72 -14.64
N GLU A 2 -26.62 16.13 -13.92
CA GLU A 2 -27.96 15.53 -14.04
C GLU A 2 -28.54 15.68 -15.45
N ALA A 3 -28.31 16.83 -16.11
CA ALA A 3 -28.76 17.06 -17.48
C ALA A 3 -28.22 16.06 -18.52
N HIS A 4 -27.05 15.47 -18.26
CA HIS A 4 -26.43 14.44 -19.12
C HIS A 4 -26.62 13.02 -18.60
N ASN A 5 -27.36 12.85 -17.51
CA ASN A 5 -27.58 11.54 -16.87
C ASN A 5 -26.25 10.78 -16.54
N PHE A 6 -25.16 11.50 -16.25
CA PHE A 6 -23.89 10.91 -15.92
C PHE A 6 -23.91 10.27 -14.51
N LYS A 7 -23.25 9.11 -14.40
CA LYS A 7 -23.08 8.39 -13.14
C LYS A 7 -21.89 8.98 -12.39
N ILE A 8 -22.13 9.60 -11.23
CA ILE A 8 -21.08 10.11 -10.36
C ILE A 8 -20.39 8.95 -9.69
N ILE A 9 -19.06 8.84 -9.88
CA ILE A 9 -18.23 7.80 -9.29
C ILE A 9 -17.66 8.27 -7.94
N GLY A 10 -17.32 9.56 -7.82
CA GLY A 10 -16.85 10.14 -6.59
C GLY A 10 -16.46 11.60 -6.75
N GLY A 11 -16.19 12.25 -5.63
CA GLY A 11 -15.74 13.63 -5.58
C GLY A 11 -14.87 13.91 -4.38
N ASP A 12 -14.07 14.92 -4.47
CA ASP A 12 -13.32 15.54 -3.37
C ASP A 12 -13.53 17.05 -3.46
N THR A 13 -13.08 17.80 -2.50
CA THR A 13 -13.32 19.23 -2.28
C THR A 13 -13.41 20.08 -3.57
N ASP A 14 -12.57 19.81 -4.55
CA ASP A 14 -12.37 20.56 -5.78
C ASP A 14 -12.39 19.71 -7.06
N SER A 15 -12.78 18.45 -6.96
CA SER A 15 -12.79 17.52 -8.09
C SER A 15 -14.00 16.60 -8.07
N ILE A 16 -14.45 16.22 -9.27
CA ILE A 16 -15.52 15.26 -9.47
C ILE A 16 -15.10 14.20 -10.50
N MET A 17 -15.42 12.95 -10.25
CA MET A 17 -15.28 11.84 -11.18
C MET A 17 -16.63 11.29 -11.56
N PHE A 18 -16.84 11.06 -12.82
CA PHE A 18 -18.08 10.54 -13.37
C PHE A 18 -17.81 9.72 -14.64
N CYS A 19 -18.77 8.92 -15.04
CA CYS A 19 -18.76 8.17 -16.28
C CYS A 19 -20.10 8.33 -17.02
N LYS A 20 -20.10 7.96 -18.28
CA LYS A 20 -21.34 7.81 -19.05
C LYS A 20 -22.20 6.66 -18.47
N PRO A 21 -23.53 6.68 -18.67
CA PRO A 21 -24.42 5.62 -18.18
C PRO A 21 -24.07 4.23 -18.71
N ASP A 22 -23.59 4.16 -19.94
CA ASP A 22 -23.16 2.95 -20.66
C ASP A 22 -21.68 2.60 -20.41
N GLU A 23 -21.00 3.38 -19.55
CA GLU A 23 -19.58 3.21 -19.19
C GLU A 23 -18.61 3.32 -20.39
N SER A 24 -19.08 3.78 -21.56
CA SER A 24 -18.23 4.04 -22.71
C SER A 24 -17.23 5.18 -22.43
N PRO A 25 -16.02 5.16 -23.02
CA PRO A 25 -15.04 6.22 -22.81
C PRO A 25 -15.52 7.55 -23.44
N PHE A 26 -15.10 8.66 -22.85
CA PHE A 26 -15.27 9.98 -23.45
C PHE A 26 -14.28 10.16 -24.59
N THR A 27 -14.74 10.72 -25.74
CA THR A 27 -13.84 11.24 -26.76
C THR A 27 -13.20 12.54 -26.27
N LYS A 28 -12.14 12.99 -26.94
CA LYS A 28 -11.50 14.27 -26.62
C LYS A 28 -12.42 15.47 -26.89
N GLU A 29 -13.25 15.36 -27.90
CA GLU A 29 -14.23 16.36 -28.27
C GLU A 29 -15.34 16.48 -27.23
N GLU A 30 -15.92 15.34 -26.81
CA GLU A 30 -16.92 15.31 -25.74
C GLU A 30 -16.36 15.87 -24.43
N GLN A 31 -15.11 15.51 -24.08
CA GLN A 31 -14.46 16.02 -22.90
C GLN A 31 -14.29 17.53 -22.92
N ARG A 32 -13.84 18.10 -24.05
CA ARG A 32 -13.70 19.56 -24.22
C ARG A 32 -15.03 20.26 -24.11
N SER A 33 -16.04 19.78 -24.86
CA SER A 33 -17.38 20.35 -24.82
C SER A 33 -17.96 20.41 -23.42
N LEU A 34 -17.79 19.31 -22.66
CA LEU A 34 -18.27 19.22 -21.28
C LEU A 34 -17.54 20.18 -20.35
N ILE A 35 -16.22 20.33 -20.50
CA ILE A 35 -15.43 21.28 -19.72
C ILE A 35 -15.87 22.72 -20.02
N ASP A 36 -16.08 23.05 -21.28
CA ASP A 36 -16.55 24.38 -21.68
C ASP A 36 -17.95 24.67 -21.13
N GLU A 37 -18.86 23.69 -21.17
CA GLU A 37 -20.18 23.79 -20.57
C GLU A 37 -20.11 24.01 -19.04
N ILE A 38 -19.31 23.25 -18.32
CA ILE A 38 -19.13 23.43 -16.89
C ILE A 38 -18.56 24.82 -16.58
N ASN A 39 -17.55 25.24 -17.32
CA ASN A 39 -16.90 26.53 -17.11
C ASN A 39 -17.83 27.69 -17.41
N ALA A 40 -18.77 27.53 -18.34
CA ALA A 40 -19.78 28.56 -18.65
C ALA A 40 -20.75 28.79 -17.47
N LEU A 41 -20.94 27.80 -16.59
CA LEU A 41 -21.80 27.90 -15.41
C LEU A 41 -21.07 28.45 -14.18
N LEU A 42 -19.74 28.58 -14.22
CA LEU A 42 -18.93 29.00 -13.09
C LEU A 42 -18.62 30.51 -13.11
N PRO A 43 -18.36 31.11 -11.95
CA PRO A 43 -17.81 32.46 -11.86
C PRO A 43 -16.50 32.58 -12.65
N LYS A 44 -16.28 33.72 -13.33
CA LYS A 44 -15.09 33.94 -14.18
C LYS A 44 -13.73 33.66 -13.57
N MET A 45 -13.64 33.66 -12.22
CA MET A 45 -12.41 33.43 -11.48
C MET A 45 -12.18 31.94 -11.18
N ILE A 46 -13.14 31.04 -11.43
CA ILE A 46 -13.05 29.62 -11.17
C ILE A 46 -13.08 28.91 -12.54
N LYS A 47 -12.11 28.04 -12.76
CA LYS A 47 -12.05 27.22 -13.96
C LYS A 47 -11.85 25.76 -13.57
N TYR A 48 -12.67 24.90 -14.16
CA TYR A 48 -12.44 23.46 -14.16
C TYR A 48 -11.55 23.08 -15.34
N ASP A 49 -10.69 22.10 -15.11
CA ASP A 49 -9.86 21.48 -16.14
C ASP A 49 -9.91 19.96 -15.99
N SER A 50 -9.51 19.24 -17.02
CA SER A 50 -9.47 17.78 -16.98
C SER A 50 -8.22 17.26 -16.29
N ASP A 51 -8.39 16.43 -15.25
CA ASP A 51 -7.30 15.68 -14.62
C ASP A 51 -6.95 14.38 -15.40
N GLY A 52 -7.70 14.06 -16.45
CA GLY A 52 -7.48 12.95 -17.37
C GLY A 52 -8.68 11.99 -17.50
N ILE A 53 -8.51 11.04 -18.42
CA ILE A 53 -9.43 9.94 -18.65
C ILE A 53 -8.85 8.67 -18.03
N PHE A 54 -9.67 7.94 -17.28
CA PHE A 54 -9.27 6.74 -16.58
C PHE A 54 -10.20 5.59 -16.96
N LYS A 55 -9.62 4.45 -17.33
CA LYS A 55 -10.36 3.23 -17.66
C LYS A 55 -10.97 2.55 -16.45
N ARG A 56 -10.30 2.67 -15.30
CA ARG A 56 -10.71 2.03 -14.05
C ARG A 56 -10.41 2.93 -12.86
N VAL A 57 -11.32 2.92 -11.91
CA VAL A 57 -11.15 3.59 -10.62
C VAL A 57 -11.53 2.61 -9.52
N VAL A 58 -10.66 2.43 -8.55
CA VAL A 58 -10.92 1.59 -7.37
C VAL A 58 -10.83 2.47 -6.13
N TYR A 59 -11.96 2.65 -5.47
CA TYR A 59 -12.04 3.35 -4.20
C TYR A 59 -11.82 2.37 -3.05
N LEU A 60 -10.81 2.63 -2.21
CA LEU A 60 -10.58 1.86 -1.00
C LEU A 60 -11.27 2.51 0.22
N LYS A 61 -11.23 3.83 0.30
CA LYS A 61 -11.94 4.65 1.28
C LYS A 61 -11.86 6.11 0.87
N ALA A 62 -12.56 6.99 1.60
CA ALA A 62 -12.50 8.43 1.37
C ALA A 62 -11.05 8.90 1.19
N LYS A 63 -10.79 9.67 0.13
CA LYS A 63 -9.47 10.21 -0.25
C LYS A 63 -8.37 9.17 -0.56
N ASN A 64 -8.71 7.88 -0.65
CA ASN A 64 -7.77 6.81 -0.98
C ASN A 64 -8.32 5.96 -2.13
N TYR A 65 -7.81 6.19 -3.31
CA TYR A 65 -8.25 5.52 -4.54
C TYR A 65 -7.12 5.37 -5.54
N LEU A 66 -7.29 4.40 -6.42
CA LEU A 66 -6.41 4.10 -7.52
C LEU A 66 -7.16 4.35 -8.83
N MET A 67 -6.53 5.04 -9.76
CA MET A 67 -7.00 5.24 -11.12
C MET A 67 -6.03 4.62 -12.11
N VAL A 68 -6.55 4.03 -13.18
CA VAL A 68 -5.74 3.48 -14.28
C VAL A 68 -6.09 4.23 -15.56
N ASP A 69 -5.10 4.86 -16.16
CA ASP A 69 -5.27 5.61 -17.41
C ASP A 69 -5.39 4.67 -18.63
N GLU A 70 -5.62 5.22 -19.80
CA GLU A 70 -5.76 4.48 -21.07
C GLU A 70 -4.51 3.67 -21.42
N LYS A 71 -3.34 4.08 -20.95
CA LYS A 71 -2.04 3.41 -21.17
C LYS A 71 -1.72 2.36 -20.10
N GLY A 72 -2.63 2.11 -19.15
CA GLY A 72 -2.43 1.20 -18.04
C GLY A 72 -1.54 1.77 -16.92
N LYS A 73 -1.22 3.07 -16.94
CA LYS A 73 -0.45 3.72 -15.87
C LYS A 73 -1.34 4.01 -14.68
N TRP A 74 -0.83 3.73 -13.50
CA TRP A 74 -1.53 3.95 -12.24
C TRP A 74 -1.30 5.35 -11.69
N LYS A 75 -2.37 6.00 -11.26
CA LYS A 75 -2.36 7.23 -10.48
C LYS A 75 -3.00 6.94 -9.13
N ILE A 76 -2.18 6.95 -8.08
CA ILE A 76 -2.62 6.60 -6.72
C ILE A 76 -2.81 7.88 -5.93
N LYS A 77 -3.98 8.05 -5.32
CA LYS A 77 -4.31 9.13 -4.38
C LYS A 77 -4.47 8.56 -2.96
N GLY A 78 -4.03 9.35 -1.99
CA GLY A 78 -4.14 9.03 -0.56
C GLY A 78 -2.95 8.30 0.04
N SER A 79 -2.85 8.37 1.36
CA SER A 79 -1.73 7.82 2.15
C SER A 79 -1.82 6.32 2.39
N ALA A 80 -3.03 5.75 2.36
CA ALA A 80 -3.22 4.32 2.65
C ALA A 80 -2.52 3.41 1.63
N LEU A 81 -2.38 3.85 0.38
CA LEU A 81 -1.71 3.12 -0.70
C LEU A 81 -0.27 3.58 -0.92
N LYS A 82 0.02 4.86 -0.63
CA LYS A 82 1.37 5.43 -0.73
C LYS A 82 2.16 5.20 0.55
N SER A 83 2.43 3.96 0.90
CA SER A 83 3.22 3.72 2.10
C SER A 83 4.72 3.83 1.80
N SER A 84 5.29 5.01 2.05
CA SER A 84 6.74 5.19 2.06
C SER A 84 7.43 4.40 3.19
N THR A 85 6.67 3.98 4.20
CA THR A 85 7.16 3.32 5.41
C THR A 85 7.09 1.79 5.39
N LEU A 86 6.43 1.18 4.39
CA LEU A 86 6.42 -0.27 4.25
C LEU A 86 7.77 -0.79 3.74
N GLU A 87 8.13 -1.96 4.20
CA GLU A 87 9.24 -2.74 3.66
C GLU A 87 9.00 -3.08 2.17
N PRO A 88 10.04 -3.18 1.34
CA PRO A 88 9.90 -3.48 -0.08
C PRO A 88 9.03 -4.71 -0.38
N ALA A 89 9.25 -5.84 0.30
CA ALA A 89 8.47 -7.06 0.09
C ALA A 89 6.97 -6.87 0.36
N LEU A 90 6.62 -6.07 1.38
CA LEU A 90 5.20 -5.74 1.66
C LEU A 90 4.60 -4.80 0.61
N LYS A 91 5.42 -3.92 0.00
CA LYS A 91 5.00 -3.08 -1.13
C LYS A 91 4.73 -3.92 -2.37
N ASP A 92 5.58 -4.91 -2.62
CA ASP A 92 5.42 -5.80 -3.76
C ASP A 92 4.14 -6.64 -3.61
N MET A 93 3.88 -7.21 -2.42
CA MET A 93 2.60 -7.88 -2.13
C MET A 93 1.41 -6.94 -2.33
N LEU A 94 1.47 -5.73 -1.78
CA LEU A 94 0.40 -4.74 -1.92
C LEU A 94 0.15 -4.40 -3.40
N LYS A 95 1.20 -4.25 -4.18
CA LYS A 95 1.11 -3.96 -5.62
C LYS A 95 0.48 -5.12 -6.39
N GLU A 96 0.91 -6.36 -6.14
CA GLU A 96 0.32 -7.55 -6.76
C GLU A 96 -1.18 -7.67 -6.42
N MET A 97 -1.57 -7.43 -5.17
CA MET A 97 -2.97 -7.46 -4.74
C MET A 97 -3.79 -6.33 -5.40
N LEU A 98 -3.25 -5.12 -5.49
CA LEU A 98 -3.90 -4.03 -6.20
C LEU A 98 -4.08 -4.35 -7.69
N ASP A 99 -3.10 -4.98 -8.32
CA ASP A 99 -3.19 -5.43 -9.70
C ASP A 99 -4.31 -6.46 -9.88
N ALA A 100 -4.39 -7.43 -8.97
CA ALA A 100 -5.47 -8.42 -8.98
C ALA A 100 -6.86 -7.77 -8.81
N ILE A 101 -7.00 -6.77 -7.94
CA ILE A 101 -8.25 -6.03 -7.74
C ILE A 101 -8.59 -5.19 -8.99
N VAL A 102 -7.63 -4.46 -9.52
CA VAL A 102 -7.82 -3.57 -10.68
C VAL A 102 -8.27 -4.35 -11.91
N TYR A 103 -7.71 -5.53 -12.12
CA TYR A 103 -8.01 -6.37 -13.30
C TYR A 103 -9.03 -7.48 -13.02
N ASP A 104 -9.69 -7.42 -11.86
CA ASP A 104 -10.77 -8.34 -11.45
C ASP A 104 -10.37 -9.83 -11.60
N LYS A 105 -9.17 -10.17 -11.09
CA LYS A 105 -8.63 -11.54 -11.17
C LYS A 105 -9.27 -12.53 -10.20
N GLY A 106 -10.22 -12.04 -9.38
CA GLY A 106 -10.96 -12.82 -8.41
C GLY A 106 -10.29 -12.96 -7.05
N ASN A 107 -11.08 -13.44 -6.08
CA ASN A 107 -10.66 -13.57 -4.69
C ASN A 107 -9.58 -14.64 -4.49
N ASP A 108 -9.63 -15.73 -5.27
CA ASP A 108 -8.66 -16.82 -5.17
C ASP A 108 -7.24 -16.33 -5.50
N GLU A 109 -7.12 -15.45 -6.49
CA GLU A 109 -5.81 -14.86 -6.82
C GLU A 109 -5.28 -14.00 -5.67
N LEU A 110 -6.14 -13.23 -5.01
CA LEU A 110 -5.75 -12.43 -3.83
C LEU A 110 -5.26 -13.33 -2.69
N VAL A 111 -5.94 -14.44 -2.45
CA VAL A 111 -5.57 -15.43 -1.44
C VAL A 111 -4.24 -16.10 -1.82
N ASN A 112 -4.05 -16.47 -3.09
CA ASN A 112 -2.80 -17.04 -3.59
C ASN A 112 -1.62 -16.09 -3.43
N ILE A 113 -1.79 -14.81 -3.76
CA ILE A 113 -0.76 -13.79 -3.54
C ILE A 113 -0.39 -13.71 -2.06
N TYR A 114 -1.38 -13.64 -1.15
CA TYR A 114 -1.13 -13.61 0.28
C TYR A 114 -0.35 -14.84 0.76
N HIS A 115 -0.79 -16.04 0.38
CA HIS A 115 -0.15 -17.30 0.77
C HIS A 115 1.27 -17.42 0.20
N LYS A 116 1.55 -16.91 -0.99
CA LYS A 116 2.91 -16.85 -1.55
C LYS A 116 3.88 -16.13 -0.59
N TYR A 117 3.49 -14.96 -0.07
CA TYR A 117 4.33 -14.20 0.87
C TYR A 117 4.38 -14.84 2.27
N VAL A 118 3.28 -15.40 2.74
CA VAL A 118 3.25 -16.19 3.98
C VAL A 118 4.21 -17.37 3.89
N LYS A 119 4.23 -18.09 2.78
CA LYS A 119 5.13 -19.23 2.53
C LYS A 119 6.59 -18.80 2.60
N ILE A 120 6.99 -17.70 1.97
CA ILE A 120 8.35 -17.17 2.05
C ILE A 120 8.77 -16.93 3.50
N VAL A 121 7.89 -16.30 4.31
CA VAL A 121 8.18 -16.04 5.73
C VAL A 121 8.23 -17.33 6.54
N ARG A 122 7.46 -18.36 6.22
CA ARG A 122 7.45 -19.64 6.96
C ARG A 122 8.64 -20.51 6.62
N ASP A 123 8.95 -20.64 5.32
CA ASP A 123 10.01 -21.53 4.84
C ASP A 123 11.41 -20.98 5.16
N GLY A 124 11.55 -19.68 5.23
CA GLY A 124 12.81 -19.00 5.56
C GLY A 124 13.15 -17.90 4.57
N ILE A 125 13.31 -16.69 5.08
CA ILE A 125 13.75 -15.56 4.26
C ILE A 125 15.25 -15.69 4.02
N THR A 126 15.67 -15.89 2.79
CA THR A 126 17.09 -16.00 2.42
C THR A 126 17.76 -14.63 2.29
N ASP A 127 17.06 -13.65 1.73
CA ASP A 127 17.49 -12.24 1.68
C ASP A 127 16.56 -11.39 2.54
N ILE A 128 17.06 -10.94 3.69
CA ILE A 128 16.28 -10.13 4.64
C ILE A 128 16.11 -8.68 4.20
N LYS A 129 16.91 -8.19 3.25
CA LYS A 129 16.90 -6.78 2.86
C LYS A 129 15.56 -6.28 2.31
N PRO A 130 14.83 -6.99 1.42
CA PRO A 130 13.49 -6.60 1.00
C PRO A 130 12.45 -6.58 2.14
N TRP A 131 12.70 -7.32 3.21
CA TRP A 131 11.85 -7.41 4.39
C TRP A 131 12.25 -6.44 5.51
N SER A 132 13.27 -5.63 5.28
CA SER A 132 13.85 -4.74 6.26
C SER A 132 13.29 -3.33 6.13
N LYS A 133 13.20 -2.65 7.27
CA LYS A 133 12.82 -1.25 7.32
C LYS A 133 14.01 -0.37 6.96
N LYS A 134 13.89 0.35 5.84
CA LYS A 134 14.85 1.41 5.48
C LYS A 134 14.57 2.64 6.31
N MET A 135 15.59 3.21 6.92
CA MET A 135 15.47 4.49 7.62
C MET A 135 16.72 5.34 7.45
N GLN A 136 16.53 6.64 7.54
CA GLN A 136 17.61 7.61 7.63
C GLN A 136 17.80 7.99 9.10
N LEU A 137 19.03 7.88 9.57
CA LEU A 137 19.40 8.27 10.93
C LEU A 137 19.39 9.80 11.03
N SER A 138 18.85 10.31 12.12
CA SER A 138 18.77 11.75 12.41
C SER A 138 19.39 12.04 13.75
N PRO A 139 19.74 13.30 14.07
CA PRO A 139 20.19 13.64 15.40
C PRO A 139 19.21 13.22 16.50
N THR A 140 17.90 13.28 16.23
CA THR A 140 16.86 12.83 17.15
C THR A 140 16.89 11.33 17.40
N THR A 141 17.37 10.51 16.46
CA THR A 141 17.53 9.06 16.65
C THR A 141 18.48 8.76 17.80
N PHE A 142 19.58 9.51 17.89
CA PHE A 142 20.63 9.30 18.91
C PHE A 142 20.31 9.95 20.26
N ASN A 143 19.50 11.01 20.28
CA ASN A 143 19.19 11.79 21.47
C ASN A 143 17.84 11.43 22.10
N SER A 144 17.08 10.52 21.50
CA SER A 144 15.75 10.15 21.98
C SER A 144 15.83 9.07 23.06
N THR A 145 14.96 9.18 24.04
CA THR A 145 14.74 8.17 25.09
C THR A 145 13.55 7.25 24.77
N ARG A 146 12.93 7.41 23.60
CA ARG A 146 11.80 6.56 23.19
C ARG A 146 12.27 5.15 22.89
N THR A 147 11.47 4.16 23.28
CA THR A 147 11.79 2.74 23.12
C THR A 147 12.21 2.32 21.71
N ASN A 148 11.59 2.89 20.67
CA ASN A 148 11.93 2.55 19.29
C ASN A 148 13.30 3.08 18.89
N GLU A 149 13.62 4.32 19.25
CA GLU A 149 14.90 4.95 18.94
C GLU A 149 16.03 4.30 19.74
N THR A 150 15.81 3.94 21.01
CA THR A 150 16.81 3.20 21.80
C THR A 150 17.14 1.85 21.20
N LYS A 151 16.14 1.08 20.70
CA LYS A 151 16.39 -0.17 19.98
C LYS A 151 17.23 0.04 18.71
N ILE A 152 17.02 1.15 18.00
CA ILE A 152 17.81 1.48 16.81
C ILE A 152 19.25 1.79 17.21
N VAL A 153 19.46 2.62 18.23
CA VAL A 153 20.80 2.95 18.75
C VAL A 153 21.52 1.70 19.23
N ASP A 154 20.80 0.78 19.91
CA ASP A 154 21.38 -0.50 20.35
C ASP A 154 21.83 -1.36 19.15
N ALA A 155 21.07 -1.39 18.07
CA ALA A 155 21.45 -2.09 16.84
C ALA A 155 22.67 -1.46 16.14
N LEU A 156 22.98 -0.19 16.40
CA LEU A 156 24.10 0.53 15.81
C LEU A 156 25.39 0.45 16.67
N LYS A 157 25.32 -0.11 17.88
CA LYS A 157 26.50 -0.22 18.75
C LYS A 157 27.64 -0.97 18.06
N GLY A 158 28.83 -0.41 18.14
CA GLY A 158 30.02 -1.00 17.50
C GLY A 158 30.12 -0.78 16.00
N THR A 159 29.27 0.08 15.42
CA THR A 159 29.33 0.46 14.00
C THR A 159 29.77 1.91 13.85
N GLU A 160 30.16 2.30 12.64
CA GLU A 160 30.56 3.68 12.31
C GLU A 160 29.39 4.56 11.81
N TYR A 161 28.14 4.06 11.86
CA TYR A 161 26.98 4.80 11.40
C TYR A 161 26.71 6.06 12.22
N LYS A 162 26.38 7.15 11.52
CA LYS A 162 26.15 8.47 12.10
C LYS A 162 24.88 9.12 11.55
N SER A 163 24.52 10.25 12.12
CA SER A 163 23.40 11.07 11.62
C SER A 163 23.59 11.42 10.14
N GLY A 164 22.53 11.25 9.36
CA GLY A 164 22.50 11.40 7.91
C GLY A 164 22.61 10.07 7.15
N ASP A 165 23.17 9.03 7.74
CA ASP A 165 23.31 7.73 7.10
C ASP A 165 21.98 7.00 6.95
N ARG A 166 21.95 6.05 6.01
CA ARG A 166 20.79 5.20 5.75
C ARG A 166 21.11 3.77 6.12
N VAL A 167 20.25 3.19 6.94
CA VAL A 167 20.40 1.82 7.42
C VAL A 167 19.16 0.99 7.07
N TYR A 168 19.34 -0.33 7.03
CA TYR A 168 18.27 -1.31 6.88
C TYR A 168 18.26 -2.18 8.12
N LEU A 169 17.11 -2.22 8.81
CA LEU A 169 16.94 -2.91 10.07
C LEU A 169 15.87 -3.99 9.94
N TYR A 170 16.14 -5.16 10.53
CA TYR A 170 15.18 -6.26 10.64
C TYR A 170 14.95 -6.63 12.11
N THR A 171 13.87 -7.34 12.39
CA THR A 171 13.50 -7.78 13.74
C THR A 171 13.96 -9.21 13.95
N THR A 172 14.70 -9.43 15.02
CA THR A 172 15.19 -10.74 15.47
C THR A 172 14.14 -11.49 16.32
N PRO A 173 14.30 -12.81 16.56
CA PRO A 173 13.33 -13.60 17.34
C PRO A 173 13.10 -13.11 18.79
N ASP A 174 14.07 -12.43 19.38
CA ASP A 174 14.00 -11.80 20.71
C ASP A 174 13.42 -10.37 20.66
N HIS A 175 12.84 -9.96 19.52
CA HIS A 175 12.24 -8.65 19.28
C HIS A 175 13.22 -7.46 19.35
N THR A 176 14.52 -7.73 19.23
CA THR A 176 15.53 -6.68 19.02
C THR A 176 15.63 -6.30 17.53
N LEU A 177 16.38 -5.25 17.25
CA LEU A 177 16.70 -4.87 15.87
C LEU A 177 18.15 -5.19 15.58
N LYS A 178 18.43 -5.65 14.36
CA LYS A 178 19.78 -5.82 13.83
C LYS A 178 19.87 -5.19 12.43
N LEU A 179 21.10 -4.87 12.05
CA LEU A 179 21.43 -4.42 10.69
C LEU A 179 21.36 -5.60 9.72
N VAL A 180 20.94 -5.33 8.49
CA VAL A 180 20.84 -6.34 7.42
C VAL A 180 22.17 -7.05 7.17
N GLU A 181 23.29 -6.34 7.32
CA GLU A 181 24.64 -6.86 7.18
C GLU A 181 24.99 -7.93 8.22
N GLN A 182 24.23 -7.97 9.32
CA GLN A 182 24.40 -8.95 10.43
C GLN A 182 23.42 -10.13 10.32
N TYR A 183 22.75 -10.28 9.16
CA TYR A 183 21.75 -11.33 9.00
C TYR A 183 22.37 -12.73 9.02
N ASP A 184 21.89 -13.56 9.92
CA ASP A 184 22.35 -14.91 10.18
C ASP A 184 21.30 -16.00 9.86
N GLY A 185 20.22 -15.63 9.16
CA GLY A 185 19.09 -16.51 8.85
C GLY A 185 18.00 -16.49 9.94
N GLN A 186 18.21 -15.80 11.07
CA GLN A 186 17.25 -15.73 12.17
C GLN A 186 16.48 -14.41 12.15
N TYR A 187 15.15 -14.50 12.20
CA TYR A 187 14.27 -13.33 12.24
C TYR A 187 12.95 -13.67 12.93
N ASP A 188 12.23 -12.66 13.40
CA ASP A 188 10.92 -12.84 14.05
C ASP A 188 9.83 -13.15 13.03
N LYS A 189 9.62 -14.44 12.73
CA LYS A 189 8.57 -14.91 11.80
C LYS A 189 7.19 -14.36 12.15
N ILE A 190 6.86 -14.27 13.43
CA ILE A 190 5.54 -13.81 13.89
C ILE A 190 5.33 -12.35 13.56
N THR A 191 6.34 -11.51 13.80
CA THR A 191 6.28 -10.09 13.43
C THR A 191 6.07 -9.91 11.92
N TYR A 192 6.74 -10.70 11.07
CA TYR A 192 6.56 -10.58 9.62
C TYR A 192 5.22 -11.12 9.15
N LEU A 193 4.71 -12.21 9.71
CA LEU A 193 3.36 -12.71 9.44
C LEU A 193 2.28 -11.68 9.85
N ASP A 194 2.44 -11.02 11.00
CA ASP A 194 1.56 -9.95 11.44
C ASP A 194 1.58 -8.74 10.48
N LYS A 195 2.76 -8.35 10.00
CA LYS A 195 2.90 -7.27 9.00
C LYS A 195 2.21 -7.63 7.68
N LEU A 196 2.33 -8.87 7.20
CA LEU A 196 1.61 -9.33 6.01
C LEU A 196 0.10 -9.18 6.21
N PHE A 197 -0.44 -9.72 7.30
CA PHE A 197 -1.87 -9.60 7.59
C PHE A 197 -2.32 -8.13 7.75
N LYS A 198 -1.56 -7.31 8.47
CA LYS A 198 -1.85 -5.87 8.60
C LYS A 198 -1.83 -5.14 7.26
N THR A 199 -1.04 -5.61 6.30
CA THR A 199 -1.03 -5.02 4.95
C THR A 199 -2.33 -5.31 4.21
N THR A 200 -2.94 -6.50 4.37
CA THR A 200 -4.23 -6.82 3.75
C THR A 200 -5.39 -5.99 4.32
N LYS A 201 -5.30 -5.53 5.58
CA LYS A 201 -6.33 -4.66 6.19
C LYS A 201 -6.55 -3.34 5.45
N ARG A 202 -5.66 -2.97 4.53
CA ARG A 202 -5.86 -1.80 3.67
C ARG A 202 -7.04 -1.96 2.71
N PHE A 203 -7.48 -3.20 2.50
CA PHE A 203 -8.58 -3.57 1.63
C PHE A 203 -9.88 -3.88 2.37
N GLU A 204 -9.94 -3.72 3.71
CA GLU A 204 -11.08 -4.14 4.54
C GLU A 204 -12.41 -3.43 4.22
N THR A 205 -12.37 -2.32 3.49
CA THR A 205 -13.57 -1.60 3.02
C THR A 205 -14.17 -2.21 1.76
N ILE A 206 -13.41 -3.00 1.00
CA ILE A 206 -13.82 -3.60 -0.27
C ILE A 206 -13.74 -5.12 -0.27
N LEU A 207 -13.07 -5.71 0.72
CA LEU A 207 -12.88 -7.15 0.84
C LEU A 207 -13.17 -7.63 2.27
N PRO A 208 -13.75 -8.80 2.46
CA PRO A 208 -13.90 -9.44 3.76
C PRO A 208 -12.57 -10.02 4.25
N VAL A 209 -11.64 -9.13 4.63
CA VAL A 209 -10.23 -9.46 4.91
C VAL A 209 -10.06 -10.54 5.98
N LYS A 210 -10.93 -10.54 7.01
CA LYS A 210 -10.81 -11.51 8.12
C LYS A 210 -11.21 -12.93 7.70
N GLU A 211 -12.10 -13.04 6.72
CA GLU A 211 -12.57 -14.30 6.17
C GLU A 211 -11.62 -14.83 5.10
N MET A 212 -11.05 -13.94 4.30
CA MET A 212 -10.16 -14.29 3.18
C MET A 212 -8.74 -14.59 3.61
N PHE A 213 -8.20 -13.83 4.59
CA PHE A 213 -6.78 -13.90 4.94
C PHE A 213 -6.59 -14.35 6.37
N LEU A 214 -6.06 -15.55 6.54
CA LEU A 214 -5.76 -16.08 7.87
C LEU A 214 -4.63 -15.28 8.53
N ASN A 215 -4.87 -14.82 9.77
CA ASN A 215 -3.82 -14.20 10.57
C ASN A 215 -2.95 -15.26 11.24
N TYR A 216 -1.88 -15.64 10.59
CA TYR A 216 -0.93 -16.67 11.10
C TYR A 216 -0.17 -16.23 12.34
N SER A 217 -0.09 -14.92 12.66
CA SER A 217 0.59 -14.44 13.86
C SER A 217 -0.15 -14.78 15.15
N LEU A 218 -1.48 -14.97 15.06
CA LEU A 218 -2.31 -15.30 16.25
C LEU A 218 -2.19 -16.74 16.70
N LYS A 219 -1.61 -17.63 15.90
CA LYS A 219 -1.45 -19.05 16.23
C LYS A 219 -0.28 -19.33 17.16
N ARG A 220 0.07 -18.43 18.06
CA ARG A 220 1.15 -18.60 19.06
C ARG A 220 0.98 -19.83 19.98
N ASN A 221 -0.26 -20.31 20.17
CA ASN A 221 -0.62 -21.34 21.15
C ASN A 221 -1.11 -22.67 20.55
N SER A 222 -1.04 -22.88 19.25
CA SER A 222 -1.41 -24.17 18.68
C SER A 222 -0.18 -24.87 18.07
N SER A 223 0.13 -26.02 18.62
CA SER A 223 1.18 -26.96 18.21
C SER A 223 1.01 -27.54 16.78
N LYS A 224 0.18 -26.91 15.94
CA LYS A 224 -0.12 -27.34 14.57
C LYS A 224 0.32 -26.31 13.51
N ILE A 225 1.55 -25.80 13.63
CA ILE A 225 2.17 -24.97 12.58
C ILE A 225 2.70 -25.84 11.41
N ASN A 226 2.72 -27.17 11.59
CA ASN A 226 3.35 -28.08 10.63
C ASN A 226 2.39 -28.70 9.59
N ASP A 227 1.08 -28.44 9.67
CA ASP A 227 0.11 -29.07 8.79
C ASP A 227 -0.61 -28.01 7.92
N ILE A 228 0.09 -27.41 6.98
CA ILE A 228 -0.51 -26.89 5.71
C ILE A 228 0.64 -26.73 4.70
#